data_6db42a1dccd4b4f4548c5da69f62a7f0
#
_entry.id   6db42a1dccd4b4f4548c5da69f62a7f0
#
_cell.length_a   1.000
_cell.length_b   1.000
_cell.length_c   1.000
_cell.angle_alpha   90.00
_cell.angle_beta   90.00
_cell.angle_gamma   90.00
#
_symmetry.space_group_name_H-M   'P 1'
#
loop_
_entity.id
_entity.type
_entity.pdbx_description
1 polymer ?
#
loop_
_entity_poly.entity_id
_entity_poly.type
_entity_poly.pdbx_seq_one_letter_code
_entity_poly.pdbx_strand_id
1 'polypeptide(L)'
;MGDKNAATQRLLQNQVDIGDAIKPYYGAPAGDQLTALLKDHILISADVVAAAKANDQAKLADANNRWSANADQIADFLSKANPKNWPDAEMRAMMHDHLKLTTDEAVARLHGDWAGDVKAYDAVHQQILNMADMLSAGIINQFPKQFK
;
A
#
# COMPACT_ATOMS: atom_id res chain seq x y z
N MET A 1 8.66 24.18 2.25
CA MET A 1 8.75 23.33 1.02
C MET A 1 9.80 22.22 1.12
N GLY A 2 10.86 22.33 1.93
CA GLY A 2 11.90 21.30 2.08
C GLY A 2 11.44 19.98 2.70
N ASP A 3 10.53 20.02 3.65
CA ASP A 3 10.06 18.88 4.41
C ASP A 3 9.26 17.86 3.54
N LYS A 4 8.38 18.37 2.67
CA LYS A 4 7.57 17.51 1.79
C LYS A 4 8.44 16.61 0.89
N ASN A 5 9.54 17.12 0.34
CA ASN A 5 10.42 16.36 -0.54
C ASN A 5 11.17 15.26 0.23
N ALA A 6 11.67 15.58 1.42
CA ALA A 6 12.37 14.61 2.26
C ALA A 6 11.44 13.48 2.72
N ALA A 7 10.22 13.80 3.15
CA ALA A 7 9.21 12.82 3.54
C ALA A 7 8.82 11.91 2.35
N THR A 8 8.60 12.49 1.16
CA THR A 8 8.30 11.70 -0.05
C THR A 8 9.46 10.77 -0.41
N GLN A 9 10.69 11.25 -0.39
CA GLN A 9 11.87 10.41 -0.66
C GLN A 9 12.00 9.27 0.35
N ARG A 10 11.79 9.55 1.64
CA ARG A 10 11.83 8.49 2.67
C ARG A 10 10.73 7.44 2.47
N LEU A 11 9.52 7.89 2.07
CA LEU A 11 8.42 6.99 1.77
C LEU A 11 8.71 6.11 0.54
N LEU A 12 9.26 6.68 -0.53
CA LEU A 12 9.69 5.91 -1.71
C LEU A 12 10.84 4.94 -1.38
N GLN A 13 11.77 5.31 -0.48
CA GLN A 13 12.80 4.40 -0.02
C GLN A 13 12.21 3.22 0.75
N ASN A 14 11.16 3.43 1.55
CA ASN A 14 10.47 2.35 2.24
C ASN A 14 9.92 1.29 1.26
N GLN A 15 9.49 1.68 0.06
CA GLN A 15 9.03 0.74 -0.96
C GLN A 15 10.19 -0.12 -1.51
N VAL A 16 11.41 0.43 -1.59
CA VAL A 16 12.62 -0.33 -1.91
C VAL A 16 12.93 -1.32 -0.78
N ASP A 17 12.90 -0.84 0.47
CA ASP A 17 13.17 -1.67 1.64
C ASP A 17 12.22 -2.88 1.71
N ILE A 18 10.93 -2.69 1.39
CA ILE A 18 9.91 -3.77 1.33
C ILE A 18 10.23 -4.76 0.19
N GLY A 19 10.53 -4.27 -1.00
CA GLY A 19 10.90 -5.13 -2.12
C GLY A 19 12.17 -5.93 -1.85
N ASP A 20 13.17 -5.31 -1.23
CA ASP A 20 14.41 -5.98 -0.84
C ASP A 20 14.19 -7.06 0.22
N ALA A 21 13.25 -6.85 1.15
CA ALA A 21 12.93 -7.81 2.19
C ALA A 21 12.39 -9.15 1.65
N ILE A 22 11.75 -9.16 0.49
CA ILE A 22 11.24 -10.40 -0.12
C ILE A 22 12.25 -11.11 -1.05
N LYS A 23 13.32 -10.43 -1.48
CA LYS A 23 14.32 -11.00 -2.41
C LYS A 23 14.95 -12.31 -1.94
N PRO A 24 15.26 -12.51 -0.64
CA PRO A 24 15.79 -13.79 -0.16
C PRO A 24 14.87 -14.99 -0.37
N TYR A 25 13.56 -14.75 -0.49
CA TYR A 25 12.52 -15.78 -0.62
C TYR A 25 12.04 -15.99 -2.06
N TYR A 26 11.85 -14.89 -2.80
CA TYR A 26 11.23 -14.90 -4.13
C TYR A 26 12.19 -14.49 -5.25
N GLY A 27 13.43 -14.13 -4.92
CA GLY A 27 14.45 -13.70 -5.88
C GLY A 27 14.39 -12.21 -6.22
N ALA A 28 15.49 -11.72 -6.79
CA ALA A 28 15.64 -10.31 -7.13
C ALA A 28 14.55 -9.78 -8.10
N PRO A 29 14.18 -10.50 -9.19
CA PRO A 29 13.16 -10.00 -10.10
C PRO A 29 11.80 -9.76 -9.42
N ALA A 30 11.41 -10.63 -8.47
CA ALA A 30 10.17 -10.47 -7.72
C ALA A 30 10.22 -9.25 -6.78
N GLY A 31 11.34 -9.06 -6.06
CA GLY A 31 11.53 -7.89 -5.20
C GLY A 31 11.53 -6.58 -5.98
N ASP A 32 12.17 -6.56 -7.15
CA ASP A 32 12.20 -5.38 -8.02
C ASP A 32 10.81 -5.06 -8.58
N GLN A 33 10.04 -6.08 -8.96
CA GLN A 33 8.65 -5.91 -9.42
C GLN A 33 7.76 -5.38 -8.30
N LEU A 34 7.84 -5.92 -7.09
CA LEU A 34 7.09 -5.40 -5.94
C LEU A 34 7.45 -3.95 -5.64
N THR A 35 8.75 -3.62 -5.65
CA THR A 35 9.22 -2.25 -5.47
C THR A 35 8.59 -1.29 -6.49
N ALA A 36 8.52 -1.68 -7.77
CA ALA A 36 7.90 -0.86 -8.81
C ALA A 36 6.41 -0.63 -8.55
N LEU A 37 5.66 -1.70 -8.28
CA LEU A 37 4.23 -1.63 -7.96
C LEU A 37 3.93 -0.74 -6.75
N LEU A 38 4.73 -0.85 -5.69
CA LEU A 38 4.57 -0.07 -4.46
C LEU A 38 4.96 1.40 -4.67
N LYS A 39 6.00 1.71 -5.47
CA LYS A 39 6.33 3.10 -5.83
C LYS A 39 5.20 3.75 -6.62
N ASP A 40 4.64 3.05 -7.61
CA ASP A 40 3.49 3.53 -8.36
C ASP A 40 2.30 3.78 -7.43
N HIS A 41 2.06 2.88 -6.47
CA HIS A 41 1.02 3.04 -5.45
C HIS A 41 1.14 4.38 -4.70
N ILE A 42 2.34 4.72 -4.23
CA ILE A 42 2.61 5.97 -3.51
C ILE A 42 2.46 7.20 -4.43
N LEU A 43 2.93 7.12 -5.66
CA LEU A 43 2.84 8.24 -6.60
C LEU A 43 1.40 8.52 -7.01
N ILE A 44 0.60 7.47 -7.25
CA ILE A 44 -0.83 7.61 -7.57
C ILE A 44 -1.60 8.16 -6.36
N SER A 45 -1.31 7.73 -5.14
CA SER A 45 -1.93 8.28 -3.93
C SER A 45 -1.68 9.78 -3.78
N ALA A 46 -0.49 10.26 -4.17
CA ALA A 46 -0.18 11.69 -4.18
C ALA A 46 -1.05 12.45 -5.21
N ASP A 47 -1.34 11.85 -6.37
CA ASP A 47 -2.26 12.42 -7.36
C ASP A 47 -3.70 12.49 -6.81
N VAL A 48 -4.17 11.45 -6.09
CA VAL A 48 -5.48 11.45 -5.41
C VAL A 48 -5.59 12.62 -4.44
N VAL A 49 -4.60 12.78 -3.55
CA VAL A 49 -4.58 13.88 -2.57
C VAL A 49 -4.51 15.25 -3.26
N ALA A 50 -3.72 15.39 -4.31
CA ALA A 50 -3.59 16.64 -5.05
C ALA A 50 -4.90 17.02 -5.76
N ALA A 51 -5.58 16.07 -6.41
CA ALA A 51 -6.85 16.27 -7.06
C ALA A 51 -7.97 16.60 -6.05
N ALA A 52 -8.02 15.90 -4.92
CA ALA A 52 -8.96 16.19 -3.83
C ALA A 52 -8.76 17.61 -3.27
N LYS A 53 -7.51 18.01 -3.00
CA LYS A 53 -7.17 19.35 -2.53
C LYS A 53 -7.54 20.45 -3.53
N ALA A 54 -7.43 20.18 -4.83
CA ALA A 54 -7.81 21.09 -5.90
C ALA A 54 -9.33 21.11 -6.18
N ASN A 55 -10.09 20.22 -5.55
CA ASN A 55 -11.52 19.98 -5.83
C ASN A 55 -11.78 19.63 -7.31
N ASP A 56 -10.81 18.98 -7.98
CA ASP A 56 -10.89 18.56 -9.39
C ASP A 56 -11.47 17.14 -9.45
N GLN A 57 -12.79 17.08 -9.60
CA GLN A 57 -13.52 15.81 -9.57
C GLN A 57 -13.13 14.86 -10.71
N ALA A 58 -12.79 15.39 -11.89
CA ALA A 58 -12.38 14.56 -13.03
C ALA A 58 -11.02 13.90 -12.79
N LYS A 59 -10.04 14.66 -12.30
CA LYS A 59 -8.74 14.11 -11.93
C LYS A 59 -8.81 13.18 -10.73
N LEU A 60 -9.68 13.48 -9.77
CA LEU A 60 -9.90 12.63 -8.60
C LEU A 60 -10.46 11.26 -9.01
N ALA A 61 -11.44 11.23 -9.89
CA ALA A 61 -11.99 9.98 -10.41
C ALA A 61 -10.94 9.16 -11.18
N ASP A 62 -10.17 9.81 -12.08
CA ASP A 62 -9.06 9.15 -12.80
C ASP A 62 -8.02 8.57 -11.85
N ALA A 63 -7.55 9.37 -10.89
CA ALA A 63 -6.53 8.94 -9.93
C ALA A 63 -7.02 7.78 -9.06
N ASN A 64 -8.26 7.80 -8.59
CA ASN A 64 -8.87 6.70 -7.83
C ASN A 64 -8.98 5.41 -8.66
N ASN A 65 -9.36 5.50 -9.94
CA ASN A 65 -9.42 4.34 -10.83
C ASN A 65 -8.03 3.72 -11.03
N ARG A 66 -6.99 4.55 -11.25
CA ARG A 66 -5.61 4.07 -11.37
C ARG A 66 -5.11 3.46 -10.07
N TRP A 67 -5.46 4.05 -8.92
CA TRP A 67 -5.04 3.56 -7.62
C TRP A 67 -5.68 2.20 -7.29
N SER A 68 -6.96 2.04 -7.59
CA SER A 68 -7.68 0.78 -7.47
C SER A 68 -7.07 -0.31 -8.38
N ALA A 69 -6.79 0.02 -9.64
CA ALA A 69 -6.15 -0.92 -10.57
C ALA A 69 -4.74 -1.33 -10.11
N ASN A 70 -3.96 -0.40 -9.55
CA ASN A 70 -2.65 -0.71 -8.98
C ASN A 70 -2.77 -1.60 -7.72
N ALA A 71 -3.77 -1.37 -6.86
CA ALA A 71 -4.05 -2.24 -5.71
C ALA A 71 -4.34 -3.68 -6.15
N ASP A 72 -5.13 -3.85 -7.22
CA ASP A 72 -5.39 -5.16 -7.82
C ASP A 72 -4.11 -5.82 -8.38
N GLN A 73 -3.23 -5.04 -9.02
CA GLN A 73 -1.94 -5.55 -9.51
C GLN A 73 -1.02 -6.02 -8.37
N ILE A 74 -1.01 -5.32 -7.23
CA ILE A 74 -0.28 -5.74 -6.04
C ILE A 74 -0.86 -7.04 -5.49
N ALA A 75 -2.19 -7.13 -5.37
CA ALA A 75 -2.88 -8.34 -4.91
C ALA A 75 -2.59 -9.55 -5.81
N ASP A 76 -2.67 -9.37 -7.13
CA ASP A 76 -2.32 -10.38 -8.13
C ASP A 76 -0.88 -10.86 -8.00
N PHE A 77 0.07 -9.93 -7.84
CA PHE A 77 1.48 -10.26 -7.65
C PHE A 77 1.69 -11.12 -6.40
N LEU A 78 1.13 -10.69 -5.26
CA LEU A 78 1.24 -11.41 -3.99
C LEU A 78 0.61 -12.80 -4.08
N SER A 79 -0.61 -12.89 -4.62
CA SER A 79 -1.31 -14.16 -4.77
C SER A 79 -0.57 -15.14 -5.69
N LYS A 80 0.00 -14.67 -6.79
CA LYS A 80 0.84 -15.50 -7.67
C LYS A 80 2.11 -16.01 -6.99
N ALA A 81 2.72 -15.20 -6.13
CA ALA A 81 3.92 -15.58 -5.40
C ALA A 81 3.65 -16.65 -4.31
N ASN A 82 2.48 -16.59 -3.67
CA ASN A 82 2.13 -17.48 -2.55
C ASN A 82 0.62 -17.80 -2.50
N PRO A 83 0.07 -18.46 -3.51
CA PRO A 83 -1.38 -18.63 -3.66
C PRO A 83 -2.05 -19.42 -2.52
N LYS A 84 -1.29 -20.23 -1.80
CA LYS A 84 -1.81 -21.03 -0.68
C LYS A 84 -2.04 -20.17 0.57
N ASN A 85 -1.17 -19.21 0.85
CA ASN A 85 -1.22 -18.39 2.07
C ASN A 85 -1.75 -16.99 1.78
N TRP A 86 -1.79 -16.56 0.52
CA TRP A 86 -2.27 -15.27 0.04
C TRP A 86 -3.33 -15.46 -1.07
N PRO A 87 -4.54 -15.95 -0.74
CA PRO A 87 -5.60 -16.13 -1.73
C PRO A 87 -5.96 -14.79 -2.40
N ASP A 88 -6.18 -14.79 -3.71
CA ASP A 88 -6.40 -13.56 -4.50
C ASP A 88 -7.54 -12.70 -3.96
N ALA A 89 -8.68 -13.32 -3.65
CA ALA A 89 -9.83 -12.59 -3.12
C ALA A 89 -9.53 -11.89 -1.79
N GLU A 90 -8.76 -12.51 -0.91
CA GLU A 90 -8.35 -11.91 0.37
C GLU A 90 -7.35 -10.78 0.17
N MET A 91 -6.38 -10.96 -0.74
CA MET A 91 -5.40 -9.92 -1.06
C MET A 91 -6.08 -8.68 -1.65
N ARG A 92 -7.04 -8.85 -2.58
CA ARG A 92 -7.81 -7.75 -3.14
C ARG A 92 -8.63 -7.04 -2.08
N ALA A 93 -9.39 -7.78 -1.27
CA ALA A 93 -10.19 -7.20 -0.19
C ALA A 93 -9.31 -6.36 0.76
N MET A 94 -8.17 -6.91 1.18
CA MET A 94 -7.22 -6.22 2.05
C MET A 94 -6.65 -4.94 1.42
N MET A 95 -6.28 -4.98 0.15
CA MET A 95 -5.77 -3.80 -0.56
C MET A 95 -6.86 -2.73 -0.70
N HIS A 96 -8.10 -3.09 -1.08
CA HIS A 96 -9.20 -2.14 -1.19
C HIS A 96 -9.59 -1.53 0.16
N ASP A 97 -9.59 -2.31 1.25
CA ASP A 97 -9.78 -1.79 2.61
C ASP A 97 -8.69 -0.78 2.97
N HIS A 98 -7.43 -1.06 2.61
CA HIS A 98 -6.33 -0.13 2.81
C HIS A 98 -6.55 1.19 2.08
N LEU A 99 -6.96 1.16 0.80
CA LEU A 99 -7.27 2.36 0.03
C LEU A 99 -8.39 3.18 0.67
N LYS A 100 -9.46 2.49 1.10
CA LYS A 100 -10.60 3.13 1.73
C LYS A 100 -10.19 3.86 3.02
N LEU A 101 -9.50 3.17 3.92
CA LEU A 101 -9.08 3.75 5.20
C LEU A 101 -8.10 4.90 5.03
N THR A 102 -7.16 4.79 4.08
CA THR A 102 -6.22 5.87 3.74
C THR A 102 -6.96 7.08 3.15
N THR A 103 -7.99 6.84 2.34
CA THR A 103 -8.84 7.91 1.80
C THR A 103 -9.63 8.60 2.92
N ASP A 104 -10.21 7.84 3.85
CA ASP A 104 -10.96 8.39 4.98
C ASP A 104 -10.09 9.33 5.83
N GLU A 105 -8.82 8.94 6.11
CA GLU A 105 -7.84 9.78 6.81
C GLU A 105 -7.52 11.06 6.02
N ALA A 106 -7.21 10.93 4.73
CA ALA A 106 -6.89 12.07 3.88
C ALA A 106 -8.06 13.07 3.78
N VAL A 107 -9.29 12.59 3.66
CA VAL A 107 -10.50 13.41 3.60
C VAL A 107 -10.73 14.15 4.91
N ALA A 108 -10.64 13.47 6.07
CA ALA A 108 -10.77 14.09 7.39
C ALA A 108 -9.73 15.21 7.55
N ARG A 109 -8.48 14.94 7.18
CA ARG A 109 -7.38 15.93 7.22
C ARG A 109 -7.64 17.14 6.36
N LEU A 110 -8.10 16.96 5.12
CA LEU A 110 -8.37 18.04 4.17
C LEU A 110 -9.54 18.94 4.61
N HIS A 111 -10.52 18.37 5.32
CA HIS A 111 -11.67 19.11 5.85
C HIS A 111 -11.42 19.73 7.23
N GLY A 112 -10.24 19.51 7.83
CA GLY A 112 -9.93 20.02 9.17
C GLY A 112 -10.68 19.30 10.30
N ASP A 113 -11.22 18.11 10.03
CA ASP A 113 -11.80 17.23 11.05
C ASP A 113 -10.68 16.48 11.78
N TRP A 114 -10.06 17.16 12.73
CA TRP A 114 -8.91 16.63 13.47
C TRP A 114 -9.24 15.39 14.32
N ALA A 115 -10.46 15.31 14.84
CA ALA A 115 -10.90 14.12 15.60
C ALA A 115 -11.13 12.92 14.67
N GLY A 116 -11.74 13.15 13.52
CA GLY A 116 -11.90 12.16 12.45
C GLY A 116 -10.56 11.71 11.87
N ASP A 117 -9.62 12.62 11.66
CA ASP A 117 -8.25 12.36 11.20
C ASP A 117 -7.52 11.37 12.13
N VAL A 118 -7.50 11.64 13.44
CA VAL A 118 -6.88 10.75 14.43
C VAL A 118 -7.54 9.36 14.44
N LYS A 119 -8.86 9.32 14.41
CA LYS A 119 -9.60 8.04 14.38
C LYS A 119 -9.32 7.24 13.11
N ALA A 120 -9.25 7.90 11.95
CA ALA A 120 -8.94 7.27 10.68
C ALA A 120 -7.47 6.78 10.64
N TYR A 121 -6.54 7.57 11.18
CA TYR A 121 -5.15 7.15 11.36
C TYR A 121 -5.03 5.86 12.19
N ASP A 122 -5.72 5.77 13.33
CA ASP A 122 -5.70 4.56 14.16
C ASP A 122 -6.24 3.35 13.38
N ALA A 123 -7.27 3.54 12.56
CA ALA A 123 -7.86 2.47 11.75
C ALA A 123 -6.91 1.98 10.65
N VAL A 124 -6.30 2.90 9.87
CA VAL A 124 -5.34 2.52 8.81
C VAL A 124 -4.07 1.94 9.41
N HIS A 125 -3.61 2.45 10.55
CA HIS A 125 -2.45 1.91 11.25
C HIS A 125 -2.69 0.47 11.71
N GLN A 126 -3.82 0.16 12.33
CA GLN A 126 -4.16 -1.21 12.70
C GLN A 126 -4.28 -2.13 11.49
N GLN A 127 -4.89 -1.64 10.41
CA GLN A 127 -5.04 -2.42 9.17
C GLN A 127 -3.68 -2.74 8.54
N ILE A 128 -2.74 -1.80 8.48
CA ILE A 128 -1.41 -2.05 7.90
C ILE A 128 -0.57 -3.01 8.75
N LEU A 129 -0.72 -3.00 10.08
CA LEU A 129 -0.09 -3.98 10.96
C LEU A 129 -0.66 -5.39 10.72
N ASN A 130 -1.98 -5.53 10.60
CA ASN A 130 -2.62 -6.81 10.27
C ASN A 130 -2.15 -7.33 8.90
N MET A 131 -1.99 -6.43 7.92
CA MET A 131 -1.43 -6.76 6.60
C MET A 131 0.00 -7.28 6.72
N ALA A 132 0.85 -6.61 7.48
CA ALA A 132 2.24 -7.00 7.70
C ALA A 132 2.35 -8.37 8.37
N ASP A 133 1.52 -8.64 9.38
CA ASP A 133 1.47 -9.93 10.08
C ASP A 133 1.03 -11.06 9.15
N MET A 134 0.00 -10.84 8.34
CA MET A 134 -0.49 -11.82 7.38
C MET A 134 0.55 -12.13 6.29
N LEU A 135 1.20 -11.12 5.73
CA LEU A 135 2.25 -11.31 4.73
C LEU A 135 3.46 -12.04 5.33
N SER A 136 3.88 -11.67 6.53
CA SER A 136 4.98 -12.33 7.24
C SER A 136 4.67 -13.79 7.55
N ALA A 137 3.48 -14.08 8.08
CA ALA A 137 3.02 -15.44 8.33
C ALA A 137 3.00 -16.28 7.04
N GLY A 138 2.56 -15.69 5.93
CA GLY A 138 2.55 -16.35 4.63
C GLY A 138 3.95 -16.75 4.16
N ILE A 139 4.95 -15.88 4.33
CA ILE A 139 6.36 -16.18 4.01
C ILE A 139 6.89 -17.30 4.92
N ILE A 140 6.67 -17.20 6.23
CA ILE A 140 7.10 -18.20 7.20
C ILE A 140 6.51 -19.58 6.86
N ASN A 141 5.22 -19.63 6.54
CA ASN A 141 4.54 -20.88 6.18
C ASN A 141 5.03 -21.47 4.86
N GLN A 142 5.44 -20.64 3.91
CA GLN A 142 5.97 -21.10 2.62
C GLN A 142 7.42 -21.56 2.72
N PHE A 143 8.22 -20.93 3.56
CA PHE A 143 9.66 -21.17 3.72
C PHE A 143 10.06 -21.57 5.15
N PRO A 144 9.40 -22.56 5.78
CA PRO A 144 9.60 -22.84 7.22
C PRO A 144 11.03 -23.23 7.60
N LYS A 145 11.82 -23.70 6.63
CA LYS A 145 13.23 -24.10 6.87
C LYS A 145 14.16 -22.90 7.05
N GLN A 146 13.75 -21.70 6.60
CA GLN A 146 14.56 -20.49 6.71
C GLN A 146 14.37 -19.76 8.06
N PHE A 147 13.40 -20.21 8.86
CA PHE A 147 13.02 -19.61 10.14
C PHE A 147 13.25 -20.53 11.35
N LYS A 148 14.17 -21.51 11.20
CA LYS A 148 14.54 -22.45 12.27
C LYS A 148 15.79 -22.00 12.98
#